data_34705588ef8553f27cbf3d18c002547a
#
_entry.id   34705588ef8553f27cbf3d18c002547a
#
_cell.length_a   1.000
_cell.length_b   1.000
_cell.length_c   1.000
_cell.angle_alpha   90.00
_cell.angle_beta   90.00
_cell.angle_gamma   90.00
#
_symmetry.space_group_name_H-M   'P 1'
#
loop_
_entity.id
_entity.type
_entity.pdbx_description
1 polymer ?
#
loop_
_entity_poly.entity_id
_entity_poly.type
_entity_poly.pdbx_seq_one_letter_code
_entity_poly.pdbx_strand_id
1 'polypeptide(L)'
;MTLGVLLFVGTLILLRDHRVLQRFTYTSGLAAIVLLLLPMLPVVGRTINGARIWIHLGPFSFQPGEVAKVLLVIAFAGYLVLHRDALALAGRRVLFVDLPRGRDLGPILAMWLVSLGILVFQHDLGSSLLFFGLFLIMLYVATERPGWLVVGGGLFLAGALLAYKLFGHVAVRVDVWLDPMHYYDDKFGA
;
A
#
# COMPACT_ATOMS: atom_id res chain seq x y z
N MET A 1 16.50 -2.94 18.16
CA MET A 1 15.35 -3.50 18.90
C MET A 1 14.81 -2.56 19.98
N THR A 2 15.61 -1.90 20.78
CA THR A 2 15.19 -0.99 21.87
C THR A 2 14.26 0.14 21.41
N LEU A 3 14.59 0.82 20.29
CA LEU A 3 13.75 1.89 19.74
C LEU A 3 12.35 1.41 19.36
N GLY A 4 12.24 0.23 18.76
CA GLY A 4 10.95 -0.35 18.37
C GLY A 4 10.06 -0.66 19.58
N VAL A 5 10.65 -1.19 20.65
CA VAL A 5 9.94 -1.46 21.91
C VAL A 5 9.49 -0.15 22.57
N LEU A 6 10.33 0.87 22.58
CA LEU A 6 9.97 2.19 23.12
C LEU A 6 8.83 2.86 22.33
N LEU A 7 8.87 2.78 21.00
CA LEU A 7 7.78 3.28 20.14
C LEU A 7 6.49 2.51 20.36
N PHE A 8 6.56 1.18 20.50
CA PHE A 8 5.39 0.35 20.79
C PHE A 8 4.75 0.71 22.13
N VAL A 9 5.54 0.75 23.19
CA VAL A 9 5.07 1.13 24.54
C VAL A 9 4.55 2.57 24.54
N GLY A 10 5.26 3.49 23.89
CA GLY A 10 4.84 4.88 23.71
C GLY A 10 3.48 4.98 23.02
N THR A 11 3.27 4.21 21.97
CA THR A 11 1.99 4.17 21.24
C THR A 11 0.86 3.67 22.13
N LEU A 12 1.08 2.62 22.91
CA LEU A 12 0.07 2.09 23.84
C LEU A 12 -0.29 3.09 24.95
N ILE A 13 0.67 3.87 25.43
CA ILE A 13 0.43 4.86 26.50
C ILE A 13 -0.27 6.10 25.93
N LEU A 14 0.16 6.60 24.77
CA LEU A 14 -0.34 7.84 24.18
C LEU A 14 -1.69 7.66 23.49
N LEU A 15 -1.91 6.51 22.81
CA LEU A 15 -3.13 6.23 22.07
C LEU A 15 -4.13 5.41 22.91
N ARG A 16 -4.56 5.97 24.03
CA ARG A 16 -5.60 5.36 24.87
C ARG A 16 -6.97 5.33 24.20
N ASP A 17 -7.24 6.28 23.30
CA ASP A 17 -8.50 6.36 22.56
C ASP A 17 -8.21 6.43 21.04
N HIS A 18 -8.61 5.37 20.33
CA HIS A 18 -8.48 5.28 18.86
C HIS A 18 -9.31 6.37 18.13
N ARG A 19 -10.33 6.95 18.79
CA ARG A 19 -11.16 8.03 18.21
C ARG A 19 -10.34 9.28 17.92
N VAL A 20 -9.24 9.50 18.64
CA VAL A 20 -8.33 10.61 18.37
C VAL A 20 -7.75 10.49 16.95
N LEU A 21 -7.44 9.28 16.48
CA LEU A 21 -6.90 9.06 15.15
C LEU A 21 -7.90 9.41 14.04
N GLN A 22 -9.20 9.27 14.28
CA GLN A 22 -10.25 9.61 13.30
C GLN A 22 -10.25 11.11 12.95
N ARG A 23 -9.84 11.97 13.86
CA ARG A 23 -9.74 13.42 13.59
C ARG A 23 -8.66 13.74 12.55
N PHE A 24 -7.68 12.86 12.42
CA PHE A 24 -6.54 13.04 11.51
C PHE A 24 -6.65 12.24 10.21
N THR A 25 -7.83 11.70 9.89
CA THR A 25 -8.08 10.86 8.70
C THR A 25 -7.54 11.49 7.41
N TYR A 26 -7.94 12.72 7.10
CA TYR A 26 -7.50 13.39 5.86
C TYR A 26 -6.08 13.93 5.94
N THR A 27 -5.67 14.43 7.09
CA THR A 27 -4.30 14.94 7.30
C THR A 27 -3.28 13.82 7.27
N SER A 28 -3.58 12.64 7.83
CA SER A 28 -2.70 11.47 7.74
C SER A 28 -2.59 10.95 6.29
N GLY A 29 -3.70 10.95 5.54
CA GLY A 29 -3.67 10.58 4.11
C GLY A 29 -2.81 11.53 3.28
N LEU A 30 -2.98 12.83 3.48
CA LEU A 30 -2.16 13.85 2.80
C LEU A 30 -0.67 13.72 3.19
N ALA A 31 -0.39 13.59 4.48
CA ALA A 31 0.97 13.42 4.99
C ALA A 31 1.63 12.15 4.42
N ALA A 32 0.88 11.06 4.32
CA ALA A 32 1.38 9.82 3.72
C ALA A 32 1.76 10.00 2.25
N ILE A 33 0.92 10.66 1.45
CA ILE A 33 1.22 10.94 0.04
C ILE A 33 2.46 11.82 -0.08
N VAL A 34 2.58 12.88 0.74
CA VAL A 34 3.75 13.75 0.77
C VAL A 34 5.02 12.94 1.11
N LEU A 35 4.96 12.08 2.12
CA LEU A 35 6.09 11.22 2.50
C LEU A 35 6.47 10.24 1.39
N LEU A 36 5.49 9.68 0.66
CA LEU A 36 5.78 8.82 -0.48
C LEU A 36 6.45 9.57 -1.63
N LEU A 37 6.09 10.84 -1.86
CA LEU A 37 6.69 11.66 -2.92
C LEU A 37 8.09 12.17 -2.56
N LEU A 38 8.42 12.27 -1.26
CA LEU A 38 9.66 12.87 -0.78
C LEU A 38 10.94 12.23 -1.39
N PRO A 39 11.07 10.88 -1.48
CA PRO A 39 12.25 10.27 -2.10
C PRO A 39 12.35 10.52 -3.62
N MET A 40 11.28 10.94 -4.28
CA MET A 40 11.30 11.25 -5.71
C MET A 40 11.99 12.59 -6.00
N LEU A 41 12.11 13.47 -5.00
CA LEU A 41 12.81 14.73 -5.15
C LEU A 41 14.31 14.49 -5.44
N PRO A 42 14.87 15.13 -6.48
CA PRO A 42 16.24 14.84 -6.95
C PRO A 42 17.32 15.13 -5.91
N VAL A 43 17.08 16.07 -4.99
CA VAL A 43 18.04 16.49 -3.96
C VAL A 43 18.04 15.56 -2.73
N VAL A 44 16.92 14.90 -2.45
CA VAL A 44 16.68 14.19 -1.18
C VAL A 44 16.80 12.68 -1.34
N GLY A 45 16.26 12.14 -2.43
CA GLY A 45 16.16 10.70 -2.64
C GLY A 45 17.40 10.09 -3.27
N ARG A 46 17.78 8.91 -2.80
CA ARG A 46 18.83 8.08 -3.40
C ARG A 46 18.27 6.77 -3.95
N THR A 47 18.82 6.36 -5.09
CA THR A 47 18.49 5.08 -5.70
C THR A 47 19.43 4.00 -5.14
N ILE A 48 18.84 2.97 -4.53
CA ILE A 48 19.54 1.80 -4.02
C ILE A 48 18.88 0.57 -4.65
N ASN A 49 19.67 -0.30 -5.28
CA ASN A 49 19.17 -1.51 -5.97
C ASN A 49 18.04 -1.22 -6.97
N GLY A 50 18.10 -0.11 -7.69
CA GLY A 50 17.11 0.28 -8.68
C GLY A 50 15.82 0.93 -8.12
N ALA A 51 15.62 0.96 -6.80
CA ALA A 51 14.49 1.59 -6.16
C ALA A 51 14.89 2.92 -5.50
N ARG A 52 14.08 3.96 -5.70
CA ARG A 52 14.32 5.30 -5.16
C ARG A 52 13.39 5.57 -3.98
N ILE A 53 13.68 4.91 -2.86
CA ILE A 53 12.81 4.89 -1.66
C ILE A 53 13.52 5.40 -0.40
N TRP A 54 14.83 5.69 -0.48
CA TRP A 54 15.64 6.05 0.67
C TRP A 54 15.99 7.54 0.70
N ILE A 55 15.97 8.10 1.90
CA ILE A 55 16.47 9.44 2.22
C ILE A 55 17.67 9.29 3.15
N HIS A 56 18.75 10.02 2.85
CA HIS A 56 19.93 10.05 3.68
C HIS A 56 20.00 11.40 4.40
N LEU A 57 20.06 11.33 5.72
CA LEU A 57 20.27 12.47 6.61
C LEU A 57 21.61 12.28 7.33
N GLY A 58 22.70 12.67 6.66
CA GLY A 58 24.06 12.42 7.16
C GLY A 58 24.35 10.93 7.26
N PRO A 59 24.70 10.39 8.45
CA PRO A 59 24.98 8.97 8.64
C PRO A 59 23.72 8.08 8.71
N PHE A 60 22.54 8.68 8.79
CA PHE A 60 21.29 7.94 8.91
C PHE A 60 20.59 7.79 7.57
N SER A 61 20.12 6.58 7.27
CA SER A 61 19.22 6.32 6.16
C SER A 61 17.82 6.06 6.69
N PHE A 62 16.84 6.70 6.08
CA PHE A 62 15.43 6.60 6.46
C PHE A 62 14.57 6.32 5.23
N GLN A 63 13.61 5.43 5.38
CA GLN A 63 12.63 5.11 4.34
C GLN A 63 11.28 5.73 4.72
N PRO A 64 10.87 6.86 4.11
CA PRO A 64 9.60 7.52 4.44
C PRO A 64 8.38 6.63 4.19
N GLY A 65 8.48 5.68 3.25
CA GLY A 65 7.42 4.72 2.96
C GLY A 65 6.97 3.91 4.17
N GLU A 66 7.88 3.62 5.13
CA GLU A 66 7.51 2.89 6.35
C GLU A 66 6.53 3.68 7.23
N VAL A 67 6.76 4.98 7.38
CA VAL A 67 5.83 5.86 8.10
C VAL A 67 4.56 6.11 7.28
N ALA A 68 4.70 6.28 5.97
CA ALA A 68 3.56 6.48 5.08
C ALA A 68 2.58 5.30 5.12
N LYS A 69 3.05 4.06 5.25
CA LYS A 69 2.20 2.87 5.44
C LYS A 69 1.28 3.03 6.66
N VAL A 70 1.83 3.38 7.79
CA VAL A 70 1.05 3.57 9.03
C VAL A 70 0.02 4.69 8.87
N LEU A 71 0.43 5.82 8.29
CA LEU A 71 -0.46 6.95 8.06
C LEU A 71 -1.59 6.62 7.07
N LEU A 72 -1.32 5.84 6.03
CA LEU A 72 -2.37 5.38 5.10
C LEU A 72 -3.35 4.43 5.76
N VAL A 73 -2.88 3.52 6.63
CA VAL A 73 -3.78 2.65 7.42
C VAL A 73 -4.71 3.49 8.28
N ILE A 74 -4.18 4.50 8.98
CA ILE A 74 -4.99 5.42 9.78
C ILE A 74 -6.00 6.17 8.91
N ALA A 75 -5.58 6.67 7.76
CA ALA A 75 -6.45 7.38 6.82
C ALA A 75 -7.55 6.47 6.27
N PHE A 76 -7.21 5.27 5.83
CA PHE A 76 -8.18 4.31 5.29
C PHE A 76 -9.17 3.86 6.38
N ALA A 77 -8.68 3.48 7.56
CA ALA A 77 -9.53 3.07 8.67
C ALA A 77 -10.48 4.18 9.09
N GLY A 78 -9.96 5.39 9.26
CA GLY A 78 -10.77 6.56 9.62
C GLY A 78 -11.85 6.86 8.58
N TYR A 79 -11.49 6.85 7.29
CA TYR A 79 -12.45 7.08 6.21
C TYR A 79 -13.53 6.00 6.16
N LEU A 80 -13.15 4.73 6.24
CA LEU A 80 -14.08 3.60 6.19
C LEU A 80 -15.06 3.63 7.37
N VAL A 81 -14.60 3.98 8.56
CA VAL A 81 -15.46 4.13 9.74
C VAL A 81 -16.44 5.31 9.56
N LEU A 82 -15.96 6.47 9.08
CA LEU A 82 -16.79 7.66 8.88
C LEU A 82 -17.88 7.44 7.80
N HIS A 83 -17.63 6.60 6.81
CA HIS A 83 -18.53 6.36 5.67
C HIS A 83 -19.13 4.95 5.67
N ARG A 84 -19.04 4.22 6.80
CA ARG A 84 -19.47 2.82 6.89
C ARG A 84 -20.91 2.61 6.41
N ASP A 85 -21.83 3.43 6.89
CA ASP A 85 -23.26 3.31 6.55
C ASP A 85 -23.51 3.61 5.07
N ALA A 86 -22.83 4.61 4.51
CA ALA A 86 -22.92 4.94 3.09
C ALA A 86 -22.34 3.84 2.20
N LEU A 87 -21.22 3.23 2.63
CA LEU A 87 -20.58 2.12 1.92
C LEU A 87 -21.34 0.79 2.06
N ALA A 88 -22.08 0.61 3.15
CA ALA A 88 -22.94 -0.56 3.36
C ALA A 88 -24.22 -0.50 2.50
N LEU A 89 -24.71 0.71 2.14
CA LEU A 89 -25.84 0.86 1.25
C LEU A 89 -25.45 0.44 -0.18
N ALA A 90 -26.15 -0.57 -0.72
CA ALA A 90 -25.94 -1.03 -2.08
C ALA A 90 -26.30 0.08 -3.07
N GLY A 91 -25.31 0.58 -3.80
CA GLY A 91 -25.51 1.60 -4.83
C GLY A 91 -25.97 0.98 -6.15
N ARG A 92 -25.16 0.13 -6.72
CA ARG A 92 -25.41 -0.51 -8.02
C ARG A 92 -24.83 -1.92 -8.04
N ARG A 93 -25.61 -2.88 -8.48
CA ARG A 93 -25.13 -4.24 -8.70
C ARG A 93 -24.46 -4.31 -10.07
N VAL A 94 -23.16 -4.61 -10.08
CA VAL A 94 -22.39 -4.80 -11.32
C VAL A 94 -21.88 -6.23 -11.34
N LEU A 95 -22.31 -6.99 -12.35
CA LEU A 95 -22.10 -8.44 -12.45
C LEU A 95 -22.65 -9.17 -11.19
N PHE A 96 -21.82 -9.60 -10.29
CA PHE A 96 -22.21 -10.31 -9.05
C PHE A 96 -21.77 -9.56 -7.79
N VAL A 97 -21.30 -8.31 -7.92
CA VAL A 97 -20.77 -7.51 -6.83
C VAL A 97 -21.66 -6.28 -6.61
N ASP A 98 -22.14 -6.12 -5.39
CA ASP A 98 -22.83 -4.91 -4.97
C ASP A 98 -21.81 -3.81 -4.68
N LEU A 99 -21.64 -2.88 -5.60
CA LEU A 99 -20.75 -1.75 -5.47
C LEU A 99 -21.42 -0.61 -4.69
N PRO A 100 -20.74 0.00 -3.71
CA PRO A 100 -21.18 1.25 -3.10
C PRO A 100 -21.27 2.37 -4.14
N ARG A 101 -21.94 3.46 -3.79
CA ARG A 101 -22.01 4.63 -4.65
C ARG A 101 -20.62 5.17 -4.91
N GLY A 102 -20.27 5.42 -6.18
CA GLY A 102 -18.95 5.91 -6.57
C GLY A 102 -18.53 7.21 -5.87
N ARG A 103 -19.49 8.03 -5.46
CA ARG A 103 -19.26 9.26 -4.70
C ARG A 103 -18.64 8.97 -3.31
N ASP A 104 -19.07 7.90 -2.66
CA ASP A 104 -18.62 7.58 -1.30
C ASP A 104 -17.33 6.73 -1.32
N LEU A 105 -17.13 5.95 -2.38
CA LEU A 105 -15.91 5.16 -2.57
C LEU A 105 -14.80 5.95 -3.28
N GLY A 106 -15.15 6.97 -4.06
CA GLY A 106 -14.21 7.73 -4.91
C GLY A 106 -13.00 8.29 -4.19
N PRO A 107 -13.15 9.05 -3.09
CA PRO A 107 -12.02 9.67 -2.40
C PRO A 107 -11.01 8.68 -1.87
N ILE A 108 -11.46 7.56 -1.27
CA ILE A 108 -10.56 6.54 -0.74
C ILE A 108 -9.87 5.76 -1.86
N LEU A 109 -10.59 5.46 -2.96
CA LEU A 109 -9.99 4.85 -4.15
C LEU A 109 -8.96 5.76 -4.79
N ALA A 110 -9.24 7.06 -4.89
CA ALA A 110 -8.28 8.02 -5.44
C ALA A 110 -7.00 8.07 -4.61
N MET A 111 -7.11 8.17 -3.28
CA MET A 111 -5.96 8.15 -2.38
C MET A 111 -5.17 6.86 -2.50
N TRP A 112 -5.84 5.71 -2.56
CA TRP A 112 -5.22 4.41 -2.74
C TRP A 112 -4.50 4.28 -4.08
N LEU A 113 -5.16 4.65 -5.19
CA LEU A 113 -4.56 4.59 -6.54
C LEU A 113 -3.35 5.51 -6.67
N VAL A 114 -3.43 6.72 -6.11
CA VAL A 114 -2.29 7.66 -6.10
C VAL A 114 -1.12 7.06 -5.33
N SER A 115 -1.36 6.52 -4.12
CA SER A 115 -0.32 5.89 -3.30
C SER A 115 0.30 4.69 -4.01
N LEU A 116 -0.53 3.83 -4.60
CA LEU A 116 -0.08 2.67 -5.36
C LEU A 116 0.74 3.09 -6.59
N GLY A 117 0.26 4.08 -7.33
CA GLY A 117 0.97 4.63 -8.49
C GLY A 117 2.35 5.17 -8.14
N ILE A 118 2.48 5.92 -7.04
CA ILE A 118 3.78 6.42 -6.56
C ILE A 118 4.73 5.27 -6.26
N LEU A 119 4.28 4.22 -5.54
CA LEU A 119 5.10 3.06 -5.18
C LEU A 119 5.55 2.25 -6.40
N VAL A 120 4.67 2.06 -7.38
CA VAL A 120 5.02 1.41 -8.66
C VAL A 120 6.07 2.24 -9.41
N PHE A 121 5.92 3.57 -9.43
CA PHE A 121 6.88 4.48 -10.06
C PHE A 121 8.25 4.47 -9.37
N GLN A 122 8.27 4.25 -8.05
CA GLN A 122 9.49 4.08 -7.25
C GLN A 122 10.16 2.72 -7.43
N HIS A 123 9.57 1.81 -8.23
CA HIS A 123 9.99 0.41 -8.41
C HIS A 123 9.92 -0.42 -7.10
N ASP A 124 9.07 0.00 -6.15
CA ASP A 124 8.83 -0.73 -4.90
C ASP A 124 7.57 -1.62 -5.04
N LEU A 125 7.73 -2.70 -5.79
CA LEU A 125 6.65 -3.67 -6.04
C LEU A 125 6.22 -4.40 -4.77
N GLY A 126 7.15 -4.62 -3.83
CA GLY A 126 6.84 -5.27 -2.56
C GLY A 126 5.88 -4.46 -1.71
N SER A 127 6.18 -3.17 -1.50
CA SER A 127 5.27 -2.26 -0.79
C SER A 127 3.98 -2.05 -1.57
N SER A 128 4.03 -1.95 -2.90
CA SER A 128 2.81 -1.82 -3.73
C SER A 128 1.84 -2.97 -3.50
N LEU A 129 2.34 -4.21 -3.48
CA LEU A 129 1.53 -5.39 -3.24
C LEU A 129 0.94 -5.41 -1.83
N LEU A 130 1.73 -5.04 -0.84
CA LEU A 130 1.28 -4.93 0.54
C LEU A 130 0.16 -3.90 0.69
N PHE A 131 0.30 -2.72 0.07
CA PHE A 131 -0.74 -1.68 0.08
C PHE A 131 -2.00 -2.11 -0.65
N PHE A 132 -1.83 -2.82 -1.76
CA PHE A 132 -2.96 -3.38 -2.50
C PHE A 132 -3.76 -4.35 -1.62
N GLY A 133 -3.10 -5.33 -1.02
CA GLY A 133 -3.74 -6.33 -0.16
C GLY A 133 -4.37 -5.72 1.10
N LEU A 134 -3.65 -4.82 1.75
CA LEU A 134 -4.12 -4.12 2.96
C LEU A 134 -5.42 -3.36 2.69
N PHE A 135 -5.48 -2.58 1.61
CA PHE A 135 -6.69 -1.83 1.25
C PHE A 135 -7.88 -2.76 0.99
N LEU A 136 -7.67 -3.85 0.24
CA LEU A 136 -8.73 -4.81 -0.04
C LEU A 136 -9.27 -5.49 1.23
N ILE A 137 -8.38 -5.88 2.13
CA ILE A 137 -8.77 -6.49 3.41
C ILE A 137 -9.54 -5.49 4.25
N MET A 138 -9.07 -4.24 4.35
CA MET A 138 -9.77 -3.20 5.10
C MET A 138 -11.15 -2.89 4.52
N LEU A 139 -11.26 -2.84 3.19
CA LEU A 139 -12.53 -2.62 2.51
C LEU A 139 -13.49 -3.80 2.71
N TYR A 140 -12.98 -5.02 2.67
CA TYR A 140 -13.77 -6.22 3.00
C TYR A 140 -14.27 -6.19 4.44
N VAL A 141 -13.39 -5.94 5.41
CA VAL A 141 -13.75 -5.88 6.83
C VAL A 141 -14.78 -4.77 7.11
N ALA A 142 -14.64 -3.61 6.46
CA ALA A 142 -15.54 -2.48 6.66
C ALA A 142 -16.94 -2.70 6.05
N THR A 143 -17.01 -3.41 4.91
CA THR A 143 -18.25 -3.59 4.15
C THR A 143 -18.88 -4.97 4.34
N GLU A 144 -18.14 -5.94 4.89
CA GLU A 144 -18.52 -7.36 5.06
C GLU A 144 -18.93 -8.04 3.73
N ARG A 145 -18.42 -7.52 2.58
CA ARG A 145 -18.77 -8.01 1.24
C ARG A 145 -17.61 -8.79 0.61
N PRO A 146 -17.75 -10.13 0.47
CA PRO A 146 -16.68 -10.96 -0.12
C PRO A 146 -16.40 -10.65 -1.60
N GLY A 147 -17.33 -9.98 -2.28
CA GLY A 147 -17.14 -9.53 -3.66
C GLY A 147 -15.90 -8.68 -3.86
N TRP A 148 -15.46 -7.93 -2.85
CA TRP A 148 -14.22 -7.15 -2.91
C TRP A 148 -12.98 -8.02 -3.04
N LEU A 149 -12.97 -9.19 -2.38
CA LEU A 149 -11.86 -10.14 -2.48
C LEU A 149 -11.81 -10.77 -3.87
N VAL A 150 -12.96 -11.05 -4.48
CA VAL A 150 -13.04 -11.58 -5.85
C VAL A 150 -12.55 -10.55 -6.87
N VAL A 151 -13.05 -9.31 -6.77
CA VAL A 151 -12.59 -8.21 -7.64
C VAL A 151 -11.09 -7.94 -7.43
N GLY A 152 -10.65 -7.87 -6.17
CA GLY A 152 -9.26 -7.67 -5.84
C GLY A 152 -8.36 -8.79 -6.34
N GLY A 153 -8.76 -10.05 -6.16
CA GLY A 153 -8.04 -11.20 -6.71
C GLY A 153 -7.91 -11.14 -8.23
N GLY A 154 -9.01 -10.80 -8.92
CA GLY A 154 -9.00 -10.59 -10.37
C GLY A 154 -8.07 -9.47 -10.82
N LEU A 155 -8.12 -8.31 -10.14
CA LEU A 155 -7.22 -7.18 -10.41
C LEU A 155 -5.76 -7.52 -10.12
N PHE A 156 -5.50 -8.27 -9.04
CA PHE A 156 -4.18 -8.74 -8.71
C PHE A 156 -3.61 -9.64 -9.82
N LEU A 157 -4.37 -10.64 -10.25
CA LEU A 157 -3.95 -11.54 -11.32
C LEU A 157 -3.71 -10.78 -12.64
N ALA A 158 -4.61 -9.89 -13.00
CA ALA A 158 -4.44 -9.06 -14.20
C ALA A 158 -3.19 -8.15 -14.08
N GLY A 159 -2.99 -7.51 -12.94
CA GLY A 159 -1.83 -6.68 -12.66
C GLY A 159 -0.52 -7.47 -12.64
N ALA A 160 -0.51 -8.67 -12.05
CA ALA A 160 0.64 -9.56 -12.02
C ALA A 160 1.04 -10.04 -13.44
N LEU A 161 0.06 -10.43 -14.26
CA LEU A 161 0.30 -10.81 -15.66
C LEU A 161 0.81 -9.62 -16.49
N LEU A 162 0.27 -8.43 -16.25
CA LEU A 162 0.73 -7.22 -16.92
C LEU A 162 2.16 -6.87 -16.49
N ALA A 163 2.45 -6.93 -15.20
CA ALA A 163 3.78 -6.68 -14.65
C ALA A 163 4.81 -7.69 -15.16
N TYR A 164 4.46 -8.96 -15.25
CA TYR A 164 5.31 -10.00 -15.83
C TYR A 164 5.69 -9.68 -17.29
N LYS A 165 4.74 -9.17 -18.08
CA LYS A 165 4.98 -8.82 -19.48
C LYS A 165 5.75 -7.52 -19.68
N LEU A 166 5.53 -6.52 -18.81
CA LEU A 166 6.09 -5.17 -18.97
C LEU A 166 7.44 -4.98 -18.27
N PHE A 167 7.68 -5.69 -17.18
CA PHE A 167 8.87 -5.49 -16.35
C PHE A 167 9.76 -6.74 -16.31
N GLY A 168 10.88 -6.70 -17.04
CA GLY A 168 11.80 -7.85 -17.10
C GLY A 168 12.31 -8.33 -15.73
N HIS A 169 12.50 -7.43 -14.77
CA HIS A 169 12.89 -7.83 -13.40
C HIS A 169 11.79 -8.60 -12.64
N VAL A 170 10.51 -8.39 -13.00
CA VAL A 170 9.39 -9.17 -12.44
C VAL A 170 9.38 -10.55 -13.08
N ALA A 171 9.55 -10.62 -14.41
CA ALA A 171 9.62 -11.88 -15.13
C ALA A 171 10.72 -12.78 -14.55
N VAL A 172 11.94 -12.25 -14.38
CA VAL A 172 13.06 -13.01 -13.79
C VAL A 172 12.73 -13.53 -12.39
N ARG A 173 12.08 -12.74 -11.54
CA ARG A 173 11.70 -13.18 -10.19
C ARG A 173 10.65 -14.29 -10.19
N VAL A 174 9.68 -14.21 -11.10
CA VAL A 174 8.66 -15.24 -11.27
C VAL A 174 9.28 -16.52 -11.82
N ASP A 175 10.15 -16.41 -12.83
CA ASP A 175 10.83 -17.54 -13.44
C ASP A 175 11.75 -18.27 -12.43
N VAL A 176 12.53 -17.50 -11.64
CA VAL A 176 13.35 -18.06 -10.54
C VAL A 176 12.48 -18.73 -9.47
N TRP A 177 11.29 -18.21 -9.20
CA TRP A 177 10.38 -18.82 -8.22
C TRP A 177 9.74 -20.11 -8.75
N LEU A 178 9.44 -20.18 -10.05
CA LEU A 178 8.84 -21.36 -10.67
C LEU A 178 9.86 -22.48 -10.90
N ASP A 179 11.09 -22.14 -11.31
CA ASP A 179 12.19 -23.10 -11.53
C ASP A 179 13.49 -22.57 -10.93
N PRO A 180 13.67 -22.70 -9.60
CA PRO A 180 14.84 -22.19 -8.90
C PRO A 180 16.14 -22.92 -9.30
N MET A 181 16.08 -24.19 -9.71
CA MET A 181 17.28 -24.98 -10.00
C MET A 181 17.92 -24.58 -11.33
N HIS A 182 17.10 -24.31 -12.34
CA HIS A 182 17.61 -23.87 -13.65
C HIS A 182 18.30 -22.51 -13.61
N TYR A 183 17.81 -21.61 -12.76
CA TYR A 183 18.38 -20.26 -12.63
C TYR A 183 19.53 -20.15 -11.62
N TYR A 184 19.70 -21.15 -10.76
CA TYR A 184 20.77 -21.13 -9.74
C TYR A 184 22.15 -21.22 -10.40
N ASP A 185 22.32 -22.13 -11.38
CA ASP A 185 23.59 -22.34 -12.04
C ASP A 185 23.99 -21.23 -13.02
N ASP A 186 22.99 -20.55 -13.65
CA ASP A 186 23.25 -19.54 -14.67
C ASP A 186 23.50 -18.12 -14.13
N LYS A 187 22.95 -17.77 -12.96
CA LYS A 187 22.98 -16.38 -12.45
C LYS A 187 23.60 -16.23 -11.05
N PHE A 188 23.69 -17.29 -10.28
CA PHE A 188 24.19 -17.24 -8.90
C PHE A 188 25.33 -18.25 -8.63
N GLY A 189 25.70 -19.04 -9.60
CA GLY A 189 26.76 -20.06 -9.52
C GLY A 189 28.16 -19.60 -9.94
N ALA A 190 28.38 -18.31 -10.20
CA ALA A 190 29.68 -17.75 -10.55
C ALA A 190 30.17 -16.74 -9.53
#